data_fa63d816297d95f02d848a0a4676de64
#
_entry.id   fa63d816297d95f02d848a0a4676de64
#
_cell.length_a   1.000
_cell.length_b   1.000
_cell.length_c   1.000
_cell.angle_alpha   90.00
_cell.angle_beta   90.00
_cell.angle_gamma   90.00
#
_symmetry.space_group_name_H-M   'P 1'
#
loop_
_entity.id
_entity.type
_entity.pdbx_description
1 polymer ?
#
loop_
_entity_poly.entity_id
_entity_poly.type
_entity_poly.pdbx_seq_one_letter_code
_entity_poly.pdbx_strand_id
1 'polypeptide(L)'
;MAAHHHWTPSAYPYPSARRSDASTVYASKAHGHVVVPEPYDWLETPPSQSTETAAWTKAQSEYTARFVAQCNDKPALQERLKLNWDYARTSAPSLKPDGRYYYSYNAGLAPQSQIYRATREQVDAAQKSPSKEPVGELFFDTNVLSSDGTVALKWTSFSHSGKSMADGISQSGSDWFRIFLRSTEQPMLSRSEGTDVGGDGHMPDVLDHIKFSGITWTHDDRGFFYQRFPATEHEDKGTETDANQDAQLYYHRLGTPQAEDILVVDSDPVTRSSMWHCDVTDDGQWLILANSKDTDNKMRYYAASLADGVSSRMAWIPISSDFAFMLDY
;
A
#
# COMPACT_ATOMS: atom_id res chain seq x y z
N MET A 1 4.87 -8.24 47.18
CA MET A 1 4.21 -8.80 45.98
C MET A 1 3.24 -7.74 45.50
N ALA A 2 3.46 -7.21 44.31
CA ALA A 2 2.54 -6.26 43.69
C ALA A 2 1.22 -6.99 43.43
N ALA A 3 0.10 -6.42 43.83
CA ALA A 3 -1.22 -6.97 43.55
C ALA A 3 -1.42 -6.94 42.06
N HIS A 4 -1.54 -8.11 41.44
CA HIS A 4 -1.96 -8.21 40.02
C HIS A 4 -3.41 -7.76 39.93
N HIS A 5 -3.64 -6.62 39.33
CA HIS A 5 -4.98 -6.17 39.00
C HIS A 5 -5.57 -7.11 37.91
N HIS A 6 -6.41 -8.02 38.37
CA HIS A 6 -7.18 -8.84 37.40
C HIS A 6 -8.33 -8.01 36.84
N TRP A 7 -8.40 -7.91 35.53
CA TRP A 7 -9.54 -7.32 34.87
C TRP A 7 -10.80 -8.20 35.10
N THR A 8 -11.88 -7.55 35.47
CA THR A 8 -13.21 -8.18 35.52
C THR A 8 -14.24 -7.19 34.96
N PRO A 9 -15.28 -7.68 34.21
CA PRO A 9 -16.31 -6.81 33.65
C PRO A 9 -17.06 -5.98 34.71
N SER A 10 -17.20 -6.51 35.94
CA SER A 10 -17.87 -5.82 37.04
C SER A 10 -17.05 -4.66 37.63
N ALA A 11 -15.71 -4.82 37.68
CA ALA A 11 -14.81 -3.77 38.17
C ALA A 11 -14.49 -2.73 37.08
N TYR A 12 -14.50 -3.15 35.83
CA TYR A 12 -14.18 -2.33 34.65
C TYR A 12 -15.27 -2.53 33.59
N PRO A 13 -16.44 -1.89 33.75
CA PRO A 13 -17.51 -2.01 32.74
C PRO A 13 -17.08 -1.33 31.45
N TYR A 14 -17.28 -2.02 30.32
CA TYR A 14 -17.03 -1.46 29.02
C TYR A 14 -17.93 -0.26 28.74
N PRO A 15 -17.47 0.74 27.99
CA PRO A 15 -18.36 1.76 27.44
C PRO A 15 -19.50 1.11 26.68
N SER A 16 -20.72 1.53 26.97
CA SER A 16 -21.91 0.96 26.33
C SER A 16 -21.95 1.29 24.85
N ALA A 17 -22.36 0.33 24.02
CA ALA A 17 -22.72 0.57 22.64
C ALA A 17 -24.26 0.54 22.52
N ARG A 18 -24.82 1.52 21.84
CA ARG A 18 -26.26 1.55 21.54
C ARG A 18 -26.58 0.39 20.59
N ARG A 19 -27.71 -0.27 20.84
CA ARG A 19 -28.28 -1.23 19.89
C ARG A 19 -29.41 -0.56 19.12
N SER A 20 -29.35 -0.63 17.79
CA SER A 20 -30.43 -0.19 16.91
C SER A 20 -31.33 -1.39 16.54
N ASP A 21 -32.46 -1.10 15.93
CA ASP A 21 -33.35 -2.10 15.34
C ASP A 21 -33.05 -2.29 13.83
N ALA A 22 -31.89 -1.85 13.37
CA ALA A 22 -31.48 -1.97 11.98
C ALA A 22 -31.31 -3.42 11.56
N SER A 23 -31.59 -3.68 10.30
CA SER A 23 -31.41 -5.00 9.69
C SER A 23 -31.12 -4.85 8.20
N THR A 24 -30.34 -5.75 7.65
CA THR A 24 -30.05 -5.83 6.21
C THR A 24 -30.63 -7.10 5.61
N VAL A 25 -31.14 -6.98 4.39
CA VAL A 25 -31.72 -8.09 3.64
C VAL A 25 -30.71 -8.62 2.65
N TYR A 26 -30.27 -9.85 2.86
CA TYR A 26 -29.34 -10.54 1.96
C TYR A 26 -30.06 -11.53 1.06
N ALA A 27 -29.71 -11.51 -0.25
CA ALA A 27 -30.18 -12.52 -1.18
C ALA A 27 -29.36 -13.79 -1.05
N SER A 28 -29.99 -14.90 -0.66
CA SER A 28 -29.37 -16.23 -0.55
C SER A 28 -29.90 -17.16 -1.63
N LYS A 29 -29.01 -17.84 -2.35
CA LYS A 29 -29.41 -18.86 -3.33
C LYS A 29 -30.16 -20.06 -2.71
N ALA A 30 -29.84 -20.38 -1.45
CA ALA A 30 -30.45 -21.53 -0.74
C ALA A 30 -31.71 -21.16 0.04
N HIS A 31 -31.81 -19.91 0.54
CA HIS A 31 -32.84 -19.51 1.51
C HIS A 31 -33.69 -18.30 1.06
N GLY A 32 -33.53 -17.82 -0.18
CA GLY A 32 -34.22 -16.63 -0.66
C GLY A 32 -33.72 -15.35 0.01
N HIS A 33 -34.64 -14.51 0.48
CA HIS A 33 -34.27 -13.29 1.21
C HIS A 33 -34.12 -13.60 2.70
N VAL A 34 -32.95 -13.32 3.26
CA VAL A 34 -32.61 -13.50 4.67
C VAL A 34 -32.42 -12.13 5.31
N VAL A 35 -33.21 -11.84 6.34
CA VAL A 35 -33.09 -10.63 7.15
C VAL A 35 -32.09 -10.87 8.27
N VAL A 36 -31.02 -10.09 8.31
CA VAL A 36 -29.98 -10.17 9.34
C VAL A 36 -30.06 -8.90 10.20
N PRO A 37 -30.29 -9.02 11.53
CA PRO A 37 -30.22 -7.87 12.43
C PRO A 37 -28.79 -7.32 12.50
N GLU A 38 -28.67 -6.00 12.36
CA GLU A 38 -27.38 -5.27 12.42
C GLU A 38 -27.44 -4.16 13.48
N PRO A 39 -27.52 -4.52 14.77
CA PRO A 39 -27.78 -3.54 15.82
C PRO A 39 -26.66 -2.53 16.04
N TYR A 40 -25.54 -2.67 15.37
CA TYR A 40 -24.36 -1.83 15.45
C TYR A 40 -23.97 -1.20 14.11
N ASP A 41 -24.87 -1.18 13.14
CA ASP A 41 -24.70 -0.57 11.82
C ASP A 41 -24.16 0.86 11.87
N TRP A 42 -24.57 1.63 12.87
CA TRP A 42 -24.11 3.00 13.10
C TRP A 42 -22.58 3.12 13.31
N LEU A 43 -21.89 2.03 13.72
CA LEU A 43 -20.44 2.01 13.85
C LEU A 43 -19.70 1.93 12.49
N GLU A 44 -20.41 1.62 11.41
CA GLU A 44 -19.85 1.65 10.06
C GLU A 44 -19.58 3.07 9.58
N THR A 45 -20.33 4.06 10.12
CA THR A 45 -20.07 5.45 9.79
C THR A 45 -18.78 5.92 10.44
N PRO A 46 -17.78 6.41 9.66
CA PRO A 46 -16.49 6.83 10.18
C PRO A 46 -16.60 7.92 11.26
N PRO A 47 -15.67 7.98 12.24
CA PRO A 47 -15.65 9.02 13.27
C PRO A 47 -15.60 10.45 12.74
N SER A 48 -15.04 10.69 11.56
CA SER A 48 -15.03 11.99 10.87
C SER A 48 -16.41 12.45 10.43
N GLN A 49 -17.34 11.52 10.20
CA GLN A 49 -18.70 11.77 9.69
C GLN A 49 -19.78 11.56 10.76
N SER A 50 -19.45 10.93 11.90
CA SER A 50 -20.40 10.62 12.98
C SER A 50 -19.84 11.02 14.34
N THR A 51 -20.50 11.98 14.99
CA THR A 51 -20.17 12.37 16.36
C THR A 51 -20.43 11.25 17.36
N GLU A 52 -21.39 10.36 17.12
CA GLU A 52 -21.70 9.20 17.95
C GLU A 52 -20.55 8.18 17.88
N THR A 53 -20.11 7.84 16.68
CA THR A 53 -18.97 6.93 16.46
C THR A 53 -17.68 7.51 17.05
N ALA A 54 -17.42 8.81 16.86
CA ALA A 54 -16.27 9.50 17.45
C ALA A 54 -16.28 9.45 18.96
N ALA A 55 -17.43 9.72 19.59
CA ALA A 55 -17.56 9.66 21.04
C ALA A 55 -17.36 8.25 21.58
N TRP A 56 -17.91 7.24 20.92
CA TRP A 56 -17.75 5.84 21.31
C TRP A 56 -16.30 5.37 21.16
N THR A 57 -15.65 5.67 20.05
CA THR A 57 -14.23 5.35 19.81
C THR A 57 -13.33 6.00 20.86
N LYS A 58 -13.59 7.27 21.20
CA LYS A 58 -12.87 7.99 22.26
C LYS A 58 -13.07 7.32 23.62
N ALA A 59 -14.30 6.95 23.97
CA ALA A 59 -14.61 6.28 25.24
C ALA A 59 -13.91 4.92 25.35
N GLN A 60 -13.82 4.13 24.28
CA GLN A 60 -13.07 2.86 24.22
C GLN A 60 -11.56 3.08 24.42
N SER A 61 -11.01 4.08 23.76
CA SER A 61 -9.59 4.45 23.89
C SER A 61 -9.24 4.89 25.32
N GLU A 62 -10.07 5.76 25.91
CA GLU A 62 -9.89 6.23 27.29
C GLU A 62 -10.05 5.09 28.31
N TYR A 63 -10.98 4.17 28.06
CA TYR A 63 -11.16 2.97 28.89
C TYR A 63 -9.89 2.11 28.90
N THR A 64 -9.35 1.80 27.71
CA THR A 64 -8.12 1.03 27.56
C THR A 64 -6.92 1.74 28.22
N ALA A 65 -6.78 3.05 27.99
CA ALA A 65 -5.69 3.84 28.53
C ALA A 65 -5.71 3.85 30.06
N ARG A 66 -6.89 3.99 30.69
CA ARG A 66 -7.05 3.93 32.16
C ARG A 66 -6.67 2.58 32.73
N PHE A 67 -7.03 1.49 32.08
CA PHE A 67 -6.66 0.14 32.52
C PHE A 67 -5.15 -0.07 32.41
N VAL A 68 -4.57 0.23 31.25
CA VAL A 68 -3.13 0.05 30.99
C VAL A 68 -2.26 0.97 31.88
N ALA A 69 -2.77 2.15 32.26
CA ALA A 69 -2.05 3.05 33.18
C ALA A 69 -1.85 2.47 34.58
N GLN A 70 -2.64 1.47 35.00
CA GLN A 70 -2.49 0.79 36.29
C GLN A 70 -1.41 -0.30 36.28
N CYS A 71 -0.83 -0.61 35.13
CA CYS A 71 0.25 -1.60 35.02
C CYS A 71 1.56 -0.96 35.53
N ASN A 72 2.05 -1.42 36.67
CA ASN A 72 3.29 -0.93 37.29
C ASN A 72 4.52 -1.22 36.41
N ASP A 73 4.47 -2.27 35.60
CA ASP A 73 5.60 -2.66 34.75
C ASP A 73 5.64 -1.88 33.43
N LYS A 74 4.58 -1.12 33.11
CA LYS A 74 4.47 -0.39 31.83
C LYS A 74 5.68 0.50 31.53
N PRO A 75 6.18 1.36 32.43
CA PRO A 75 7.33 2.21 32.15
C PRO A 75 8.59 1.39 31.83
N ALA A 76 8.86 0.35 32.60
CA ALA A 76 10.02 -0.52 32.42
C ALA A 76 9.94 -1.31 31.10
N LEU A 77 8.74 -1.79 30.74
CA LEU A 77 8.49 -2.47 29.47
C LEU A 77 8.66 -1.54 28.28
N GLN A 78 8.14 -0.31 28.37
CA GLN A 78 8.30 0.70 27.30
C GLN A 78 9.78 1.04 27.08
N GLU A 79 10.55 1.24 28.16
CA GLU A 79 11.98 1.51 28.07
C GLU A 79 12.74 0.33 27.43
N ARG A 80 12.44 -0.89 27.87
CA ARG A 80 13.06 -2.09 27.32
C ARG A 80 12.69 -2.33 25.86
N LEU A 81 11.45 -2.09 25.48
CA LEU A 81 11.03 -2.17 24.07
C LEU A 81 11.77 -1.15 23.23
N LYS A 82 11.85 0.11 23.70
CA LYS A 82 12.58 1.16 23.02
C LYS A 82 14.04 0.79 22.79
N LEU A 83 14.74 0.33 23.84
CA LEU A 83 16.12 -0.14 23.73
C LEU A 83 16.30 -1.31 22.76
N ASN A 84 15.33 -2.24 22.75
CA ASN A 84 15.37 -3.40 21.86
C ASN A 84 15.10 -3.04 20.39
N TRP A 85 14.43 -1.91 20.14
CA TRP A 85 14.16 -1.41 18.79
C TRP A 85 15.20 -0.41 18.28
N ASP A 86 16.01 0.15 19.20
CA ASP A 86 17.02 1.15 18.88
C ASP A 86 18.31 0.50 18.36
N TYR A 87 18.24 -0.09 17.18
CA TYR A 87 19.39 -0.62 16.46
C TYR A 87 19.27 -0.38 14.95
N ALA A 88 20.39 -0.20 14.30
CA ALA A 88 20.44 0.01 12.86
C ALA A 88 19.93 -1.21 12.10
N ARG A 89 19.00 -1.01 11.18
CA ARG A 89 18.38 -2.04 10.34
C ARG A 89 18.62 -1.70 8.88
N THR A 90 19.00 -2.69 8.10
CA THR A 90 19.21 -2.54 6.66
C THR A 90 18.62 -3.72 5.91
N SER A 91 18.06 -3.48 4.73
CA SER A 91 17.72 -4.54 3.80
C SER A 91 18.96 -5.01 3.03
N ALA A 92 18.86 -6.15 2.36
CA ALA A 92 19.88 -6.56 1.41
C ALA A 92 19.94 -5.54 0.25
N PRO A 93 21.16 -5.14 -0.19
CA PRO A 93 21.32 -4.30 -1.37
C PRO A 93 20.86 -5.03 -2.63
N SER A 94 20.02 -4.38 -3.43
CA SER A 94 19.48 -4.88 -4.69
C SER A 94 20.05 -4.07 -5.86
N LEU A 95 20.67 -4.75 -6.81
CA LEU A 95 21.13 -4.12 -8.05
C LEU A 95 19.92 -3.69 -8.88
N LYS A 96 19.94 -2.43 -9.33
CA LYS A 96 18.89 -1.87 -10.20
C LYS A 96 19.44 -1.63 -11.61
N PRO A 97 18.55 -1.44 -12.61
CA PRO A 97 18.97 -1.31 -14.01
C PRO A 97 19.93 -0.15 -14.28
N ASP A 98 19.94 0.89 -13.43
CA ASP A 98 20.91 1.99 -13.51
C ASP A 98 22.35 1.59 -13.09
N GLY A 99 22.57 0.34 -12.74
CA GLY A 99 23.86 -0.21 -12.32
C GLY A 99 24.25 0.06 -10.87
N ARG A 100 23.36 0.64 -10.08
CA ARG A 100 23.56 0.93 -8.66
C ARG A 100 22.81 -0.04 -7.77
N TYR A 101 23.30 -0.19 -6.53
CA TYR A 101 22.65 -0.99 -5.49
C TYR A 101 21.81 -0.10 -4.60
N TYR A 102 20.54 -0.45 -4.43
CA TYR A 102 19.61 0.25 -3.56
C TYR A 102 19.22 -0.63 -2.37
N TYR A 103 19.09 -0.02 -1.20
CA TYR A 103 18.71 -0.71 0.02
C TYR A 103 18.03 0.27 1.01
N SER A 104 17.18 -0.25 1.87
CA SER A 104 16.58 0.52 2.95
C SER A 104 17.47 0.52 4.17
N TYR A 105 17.51 1.65 4.87
CA TYR A 105 18.23 1.82 6.13
C TYR A 105 17.36 2.57 7.12
N ASN A 106 17.40 2.15 8.40
CA ASN A 106 16.82 2.86 9.51
C ASN A 106 17.82 2.84 10.66
N ALA A 107 18.21 3.99 11.18
CA ALA A 107 19.21 4.11 12.24
C ALA A 107 18.76 3.52 13.59
N GLY A 108 17.45 3.22 13.76
CA GLY A 108 16.86 2.66 14.97
C GLY A 108 15.44 3.14 15.16
N LEU A 109 15.25 4.31 15.75
CA LEU A 109 13.95 4.86 16.13
C LEU A 109 13.37 5.87 15.12
N ALA A 110 13.95 6.00 13.93
CA ALA A 110 13.37 6.85 12.89
C ALA A 110 11.97 6.31 12.48
N PRO A 111 10.95 7.17 12.32
CA PRO A 111 9.60 6.76 11.98
C PRO A 111 9.55 5.94 10.68
N GLN A 112 10.33 6.35 9.69
CA GLN A 112 10.40 5.70 8.37
C GLN A 112 11.84 5.33 8.03
N SER A 113 12.00 4.30 7.20
CA SER A 113 13.30 3.96 6.62
C SER A 113 13.64 4.90 5.47
N GLN A 114 14.93 5.12 5.29
CA GLN A 114 15.51 5.87 4.19
C GLN A 114 16.01 4.89 3.12
N ILE A 115 16.09 5.31 1.86
CA ILE A 115 16.73 4.51 0.79
C ILE A 115 18.10 5.10 0.51
N TYR A 116 19.10 4.24 0.56
CA TYR A 116 20.47 4.52 0.15
C TYR A 116 20.75 3.86 -1.19
N ARG A 117 21.68 4.44 -1.95
CA ARG A 117 22.24 3.84 -3.15
C ARG A 117 23.76 3.84 -3.08
N ALA A 118 24.36 2.76 -3.58
CA ALA A 118 25.79 2.53 -3.52
C ALA A 118 26.32 1.92 -4.82
N THR A 119 27.62 2.12 -5.08
CA THR A 119 28.30 1.41 -6.15
C THR A 119 28.63 -0.02 -5.72
N ARG A 120 29.00 -0.86 -6.68
CA ARG A 120 29.46 -2.23 -6.41
C ARG A 120 30.64 -2.25 -5.45
N GLU A 121 31.63 -1.37 -5.67
CA GLU A 121 32.84 -1.29 -4.84
C GLU A 121 32.51 -0.93 -3.40
N GLN A 122 31.55 -0.02 -3.17
CA GLN A 122 31.10 0.36 -1.83
C GLN A 122 30.39 -0.79 -1.13
N VAL A 123 29.54 -1.54 -1.82
CA VAL A 123 28.88 -2.74 -1.27
C VAL A 123 29.90 -3.82 -0.92
N ASP A 124 30.83 -4.12 -1.82
CA ASP A 124 31.86 -5.13 -1.60
C ASP A 124 32.80 -4.74 -0.43
N ALA A 125 33.12 -3.45 -0.28
CA ALA A 125 33.90 -2.96 0.85
C ALA A 125 33.14 -3.10 2.18
N ALA A 126 31.86 -2.80 2.20
CA ALA A 126 31.02 -2.95 3.39
C ALA A 126 30.86 -4.41 3.83
N GLN A 127 30.82 -5.35 2.89
CA GLN A 127 30.78 -6.78 3.21
C GLN A 127 32.09 -7.26 3.88
N LYS A 128 33.24 -6.72 3.47
CA LYS A 128 34.53 -7.05 4.05
C LYS A 128 34.78 -6.39 5.41
N SER A 129 34.23 -5.21 5.61
CA SER A 129 34.32 -4.43 6.86
C SER A 129 32.97 -3.85 7.25
N PRO A 130 32.11 -4.66 7.92
CA PRO A 130 30.77 -4.22 8.29
C PRO A 130 30.79 -3.00 9.21
N SER A 131 29.95 -2.02 8.90
CA SER A 131 29.69 -0.82 9.69
C SER A 131 28.21 -0.74 10.07
N LYS A 132 27.92 -0.02 11.15
CA LYS A 132 26.55 0.34 11.50
C LYS A 132 26.03 1.51 10.67
N GLU A 133 26.96 2.30 10.12
CA GLU A 133 26.62 3.43 9.26
C GLU A 133 26.32 2.93 7.85
N PRO A 134 25.33 3.55 7.17
CA PRO A 134 25.01 3.21 5.80
C PRO A 134 26.15 3.59 4.85
N VAL A 135 26.33 2.81 3.80
CA VAL A 135 27.33 3.09 2.76
C VAL A 135 26.67 3.69 1.53
N GLY A 136 27.41 4.55 0.83
CA GLY A 136 26.92 5.22 -0.38
C GLY A 136 26.21 6.53 -0.08
N GLU A 137 25.24 6.85 -0.90
CA GLU A 137 24.51 8.13 -0.92
C GLU A 137 23.08 7.94 -0.45
N LEU A 138 22.60 8.83 0.43
CA LEU A 138 21.18 8.92 0.72
C LEU A 138 20.43 9.34 -0.55
N PHE A 139 19.50 8.50 -1.00
CA PHE A 139 18.80 8.72 -2.26
C PHE A 139 17.35 9.18 -2.04
N PHE A 140 16.66 8.60 -1.06
CA PHE A 140 15.26 8.93 -0.79
C PHE A 140 15.00 8.95 0.72
N ASP A 141 14.64 10.11 1.25
CA ASP A 141 14.30 10.24 2.66
C ASP A 141 12.78 10.36 2.88
N THR A 142 12.15 9.25 3.24
CA THR A 142 10.71 9.22 3.52
C THR A 142 10.33 10.11 4.72
N ASN A 143 11.26 10.34 5.68
CA ASN A 143 10.97 11.10 6.90
C ASN A 143 10.70 12.59 6.64
N VAL A 144 11.15 13.15 5.51
CA VAL A 144 10.87 14.54 5.16
C VAL A 144 9.47 14.76 4.58
N LEU A 145 8.75 13.68 4.24
CA LEU A 145 7.42 13.78 3.64
C LEU A 145 6.34 14.19 4.63
N SER A 146 6.51 13.90 5.93
CA SER A 146 5.60 14.37 6.99
C SER A 146 6.33 14.60 8.29
N SER A 147 5.93 15.63 9.04
CA SER A 147 6.53 15.97 10.33
C SER A 147 6.17 15.00 11.45
N ASP A 148 5.06 14.29 11.31
CA ASP A 148 4.56 13.31 12.28
C ASP A 148 4.96 11.86 11.93
N GLY A 149 5.64 11.64 10.80
CA GLY A 149 6.09 10.32 10.35
C GLY A 149 4.98 9.40 9.85
N THR A 150 3.78 9.91 9.60
CA THR A 150 2.63 9.11 9.15
C THR A 150 2.61 8.82 7.65
N VAL A 151 3.39 9.56 6.86
CA VAL A 151 3.58 9.28 5.43
C VAL A 151 4.61 8.17 5.27
N ALA A 152 4.24 7.13 4.52
CA ALA A 152 5.06 5.94 4.33
C ALA A 152 5.28 5.62 2.86
N LEU A 153 6.49 5.17 2.54
CA LEU A 153 6.84 4.58 1.25
C LEU A 153 6.40 3.11 1.25
N LYS A 154 5.45 2.75 0.40
CA LYS A 154 4.98 1.36 0.27
C LYS A 154 5.96 0.50 -0.55
N TRP A 155 6.40 1.03 -1.68
CA TRP A 155 7.31 0.34 -2.60
C TRP A 155 7.96 1.33 -3.58
N THR A 156 9.01 0.87 -4.24
CA THR A 156 9.64 1.52 -5.38
C THR A 156 9.75 0.56 -6.54
N SER A 157 9.59 1.06 -7.76
CA SER A 157 9.77 0.28 -8.98
C SER A 157 10.56 1.09 -10.00
N PHE A 158 11.58 0.48 -10.58
CA PHE A 158 12.46 1.13 -11.54
C PHE A 158 12.02 0.80 -12.97
N SER A 159 12.09 1.77 -13.86
CA SER A 159 11.91 1.54 -15.28
C SER A 159 12.97 0.59 -15.83
N HIS A 160 12.74 0.01 -16.99
CA HIS A 160 13.62 -1.00 -17.59
C HIS A 160 15.04 -0.48 -17.82
N SER A 161 15.20 0.80 -18.23
CA SER A 161 16.52 1.44 -18.35
C SER A 161 17.10 1.91 -17.02
N GLY A 162 16.32 1.93 -15.95
CA GLY A 162 16.71 2.47 -14.65
C GLY A 162 16.75 4.00 -14.55
N LYS A 163 16.32 4.73 -15.57
CA LYS A 163 16.34 6.21 -15.58
C LYS A 163 15.21 6.84 -14.77
N SER A 164 14.11 6.12 -14.64
CA SER A 164 12.93 6.55 -13.88
C SER A 164 12.63 5.58 -12.77
N MET A 165 12.09 6.09 -11.69
CA MET A 165 11.57 5.33 -10.56
C MET A 165 10.15 5.80 -10.25
N ALA A 166 9.26 4.86 -10.01
CA ALA A 166 7.96 5.12 -9.41
C ALA A 166 8.00 4.75 -7.93
N ASP A 167 7.36 5.56 -7.12
CA ASP A 167 7.22 5.35 -5.69
C ASP A 167 5.74 5.42 -5.26
N GLY A 168 5.30 4.41 -4.51
CA GLY A 168 3.97 4.37 -3.92
C GLY A 168 3.99 5.00 -2.52
N ILE A 169 3.28 6.11 -2.33
CA ILE A 169 3.25 6.87 -1.08
C ILE A 169 1.85 6.77 -0.46
N SER A 170 1.77 6.29 0.80
CA SER A 170 0.55 6.23 1.58
C SER A 170 0.59 7.17 2.76
N GLN A 171 -0.60 7.54 3.27
CA GLN A 171 -0.77 8.40 4.44
C GLN A 171 -1.48 7.63 5.56
N SER A 172 -1.07 7.89 6.81
CA SER A 172 -1.75 7.44 8.02
C SER A 172 -2.06 5.93 8.07
N GLY A 173 -1.19 5.10 7.46
CA GLY A 173 -1.35 3.65 7.44
C GLY A 173 -2.44 3.13 6.48
N SER A 174 -3.02 3.99 5.66
CA SER A 174 -4.02 3.61 4.65
C SER A 174 -3.46 2.59 3.65
N ASP A 175 -4.33 1.68 3.17
CA ASP A 175 -4.03 0.84 2.01
C ASP A 175 -4.08 1.63 0.71
N TRP A 176 -4.79 2.74 0.69
CA TRP A 176 -4.75 3.68 -0.43
C TRP A 176 -3.41 4.38 -0.49
N PHE A 177 -2.92 4.58 -1.70
CA PHE A 177 -1.68 5.30 -1.95
C PHE A 177 -1.73 6.02 -3.29
N ARG A 178 -0.78 6.92 -3.47
CA ARG A 178 -0.56 7.62 -4.73
C ARG A 178 0.76 7.16 -5.32
N ILE A 179 0.85 7.13 -6.64
CA ILE A 179 2.09 6.87 -7.35
C ILE A 179 2.68 8.20 -7.80
N PHE A 180 3.95 8.40 -7.48
CA PHE A 180 4.76 9.50 -7.96
C PHE A 180 5.90 8.96 -8.80
N LEU A 181 6.31 9.73 -9.78
CA LEU A 181 7.46 9.42 -10.62
C LEU A 181 8.60 10.39 -10.35
N ARG A 182 9.82 9.89 -10.47
CA ARG A 182 11.04 10.70 -10.36
C ARG A 182 12.17 10.19 -11.22
N SER A 183 13.10 11.07 -11.57
CA SER A 183 14.37 10.68 -12.16
C SER A 183 15.24 9.98 -11.11
N THR A 184 15.94 8.91 -11.51
CA THR A 184 16.94 8.26 -10.64
C THR A 184 18.24 9.06 -10.54
N GLU A 185 18.42 10.10 -11.33
CA GLU A 185 19.62 10.97 -11.26
C GLU A 185 19.58 11.90 -10.05
N GLN A 186 18.39 12.25 -9.56
CA GLN A 186 18.22 13.24 -8.49
C GLN A 186 17.71 12.60 -7.19
N PRO A 187 18.48 12.70 -6.09
CA PRO A 187 18.00 12.29 -4.77
C PRO A 187 16.84 13.16 -4.28
N MET A 188 15.93 12.57 -3.48
CA MET A 188 14.89 13.26 -2.73
C MET A 188 15.29 13.36 -1.27
N LEU A 189 15.79 14.50 -0.84
CA LEU A 189 16.34 14.74 0.50
C LEU A 189 15.57 15.80 1.28
N SER A 190 14.68 16.53 0.63
CA SER A 190 13.87 17.57 1.24
C SER A 190 12.51 17.65 0.58
N ARG A 191 11.60 18.39 1.21
CA ARG A 191 10.29 18.71 0.69
C ARG A 191 10.24 20.23 0.44
N SER A 192 9.97 20.64 -0.80
CA SER A 192 9.76 22.06 -1.11
C SER A 192 8.44 22.55 -0.53
N GLU A 193 8.39 23.83 -0.13
CA GLU A 193 7.15 24.48 0.29
C GLU A 193 6.11 24.40 -0.84
N GLY A 194 4.90 23.98 -0.48
CA GLY A 194 3.80 23.87 -1.43
C GLY A 194 3.83 22.63 -2.32
N THR A 195 4.81 21.72 -2.17
CA THR A 195 4.79 20.44 -2.86
C THR A 195 3.81 19.48 -2.18
N ASP A 196 3.26 18.60 -2.98
CA ASP A 196 2.43 17.49 -2.52
C ASP A 196 3.28 16.44 -1.79
N VAL A 197 2.63 15.41 -1.27
CA VAL A 197 3.24 14.31 -0.50
C VAL A 197 4.31 13.52 -1.26
N GLY A 198 4.48 13.74 -2.56
CA GLY A 198 5.55 13.12 -3.37
C GLY A 198 6.96 13.61 -3.05
N GLY A 199 7.11 14.76 -2.38
CA GLY A 199 8.40 15.37 -2.05
C GLY A 199 9.11 16.01 -3.26
N ASP A 200 10.31 16.52 -3.03
CA ASP A 200 11.10 17.19 -4.07
C ASP A 200 11.56 16.22 -5.17
N GLY A 201 11.69 16.76 -6.38
CA GLY A 201 12.23 16.02 -7.52
C GLY A 201 11.26 15.03 -8.16
N HIS A 202 9.99 14.96 -7.72
CA HIS A 202 9.00 14.17 -8.45
C HIS A 202 8.65 14.83 -9.80
N MET A 203 8.37 14.00 -10.79
CA MET A 203 7.87 14.43 -12.09
C MET A 203 6.39 14.85 -11.98
N PRO A 204 5.82 15.50 -13.02
CA PRO A 204 4.41 15.93 -13.00
C PRO A 204 3.40 14.78 -12.88
N ASP A 205 3.83 13.56 -13.20
CA ASP A 205 2.98 12.38 -13.18
C ASP A 205 2.63 11.99 -11.74
N VAL A 206 1.35 12.12 -11.41
CA VAL A 206 0.80 11.75 -10.10
C VAL A 206 -0.47 10.95 -10.34
N LEU A 207 -0.50 9.72 -9.83
CA LEU A 207 -1.64 8.82 -9.99
C LEU A 207 -2.32 8.59 -8.64
N ASP A 208 -3.64 8.57 -8.64
CA ASP A 208 -4.49 8.44 -7.46
C ASP A 208 -5.46 7.25 -7.57
N HIS A 209 -6.26 6.99 -6.52
CA HIS A 209 -7.20 5.88 -6.42
C HIS A 209 -6.57 4.50 -6.53
N ILE A 210 -5.36 4.32 -5.98
CA ILE A 210 -4.58 3.10 -6.08
C ILE A 210 -4.60 2.36 -4.75
N LYS A 211 -4.93 1.08 -4.83
CA LYS A 211 -4.96 0.15 -3.72
C LYS A 211 -4.62 -1.24 -4.24
N PHE A 212 -3.82 -2.00 -3.49
CA PHE A 212 -3.40 -3.37 -3.84
C PHE A 212 -2.80 -3.50 -5.25
N SER A 213 -2.03 -2.51 -5.68
CA SER A 213 -1.37 -2.50 -6.98
C SER A 213 0.15 -2.39 -6.82
N GLY A 214 0.88 -3.18 -7.60
CA GLY A 214 2.21 -2.85 -8.06
C GLY A 214 2.13 -2.05 -9.36
N ILE A 215 3.27 -1.89 -10.02
CA ILE A 215 3.35 -1.40 -11.41
C ILE A 215 4.25 -2.31 -12.22
N THR A 216 3.95 -2.43 -13.52
CA THR A 216 4.73 -3.21 -14.46
C THR A 216 5.11 -2.33 -15.65
N TRP A 217 6.41 -2.05 -15.77
CA TRP A 217 6.96 -1.19 -16.82
C TRP A 217 6.96 -1.87 -18.18
N THR A 218 6.71 -1.10 -19.24
CA THR A 218 7.07 -1.52 -20.60
C THR A 218 8.58 -1.34 -20.82
N HIS A 219 9.19 -2.20 -21.66
CA HIS A 219 10.64 -2.21 -21.89
C HIS A 219 11.16 -0.98 -22.64
N ASP A 220 10.26 -0.22 -23.26
CA ASP A 220 10.59 1.02 -23.94
C ASP A 220 10.61 2.25 -23.02
N ASP A 221 10.39 2.05 -21.72
CA ASP A 221 10.29 3.09 -20.68
C ASP A 221 9.21 4.15 -20.94
N ARG A 222 8.26 3.89 -21.86
CA ARG A 222 7.23 4.89 -22.18
C ARG A 222 6.09 4.94 -21.19
N GLY A 223 5.94 3.91 -20.36
CA GLY A 223 4.87 3.83 -19.39
C GLY A 223 4.85 2.52 -18.62
N PHE A 224 3.80 2.34 -17.87
CA PHE A 224 3.61 1.16 -17.03
C PHE A 224 2.12 0.82 -16.85
N PHE A 225 1.86 -0.43 -16.55
CA PHE A 225 0.54 -0.92 -16.15
C PHE A 225 0.37 -0.80 -14.64
N TYR A 226 -0.85 -0.48 -14.22
CA TYR A 226 -1.22 -0.44 -12.80
C TYR A 226 -2.73 -0.66 -12.64
N GLN A 227 -3.11 -1.18 -11.47
CA GLN A 227 -4.50 -1.33 -11.07
C GLN A 227 -4.97 -0.10 -10.30
N ARG A 228 -6.19 0.34 -10.55
CA ARG A 228 -6.90 1.30 -9.70
C ARG A 228 -8.35 0.91 -9.51
N PHE A 229 -8.95 1.46 -8.46
CA PHE A 229 -10.37 1.35 -8.20
C PHE A 229 -11.11 2.59 -8.69
N PRO A 230 -12.43 2.51 -8.91
CA PRO A 230 -13.24 3.69 -9.17
C PRO A 230 -13.07 4.76 -8.09
N ALA A 231 -13.21 6.02 -8.47
CA ALA A 231 -13.18 7.12 -7.50
C ALA A 231 -14.31 6.93 -6.48
N THR A 232 -13.97 7.01 -5.19
CA THR A 232 -14.94 6.99 -4.11
C THR A 232 -15.37 8.42 -3.78
N GLU A 233 -16.62 8.62 -3.39
CA GLU A 233 -17.14 9.92 -2.94
C GLU A 233 -16.61 10.30 -1.54
N HIS A 234 -15.94 9.39 -0.85
CA HIS A 234 -15.40 9.62 0.49
C HIS A 234 -14.09 10.41 0.44
N GLU A 235 -14.09 11.57 1.10
CA GLU A 235 -12.89 12.41 1.22
C GLU A 235 -11.79 11.75 2.05
N ASP A 236 -12.17 10.97 3.08
CA ASP A 236 -11.24 10.30 4.01
C ASP A 236 -10.95 8.86 3.57
N LYS A 237 -10.11 8.69 2.57
CA LYS A 237 -9.66 7.36 2.11
C LYS A 237 -8.97 6.58 3.23
N GLY A 238 -9.40 5.34 3.44
CA GLY A 238 -8.84 4.42 4.44
C GLY A 238 -9.65 4.35 5.73
N THR A 239 -10.74 5.11 5.84
CA THR A 239 -11.71 5.01 6.95
C THR A 239 -13.04 4.40 6.52
N GLU A 240 -13.20 4.18 5.21
CA GLU A 240 -14.39 3.55 4.62
C GLU A 240 -14.47 2.06 4.98
N THR A 241 -15.69 1.56 5.14
CA THR A 241 -16.02 0.14 5.37
C THR A 241 -16.48 -0.57 4.10
N ASP A 242 -16.52 0.15 2.98
CA ASP A 242 -16.96 -0.38 1.69
C ASP A 242 -16.04 -1.48 1.16
N ALA A 243 -16.63 -2.47 0.51
CA ALA A 243 -15.89 -3.52 -0.15
C ALA A 243 -15.11 -2.96 -1.36
N ASN A 244 -13.85 -3.41 -1.52
CA ASN A 244 -13.04 -3.08 -2.69
C ASN A 244 -13.58 -3.84 -3.89
N GLN A 245 -14.22 -3.16 -4.81
CA GLN A 245 -14.89 -3.73 -5.98
C GLN A 245 -14.54 -2.94 -7.24
N ASP A 246 -14.73 -3.63 -8.38
CA ASP A 246 -14.64 -3.01 -9.70
C ASP A 246 -13.23 -2.48 -10.04
N ALA A 247 -12.18 -3.19 -9.59
CA ALA A 247 -10.81 -2.87 -9.96
C ALA A 247 -10.63 -2.95 -11.47
N GLN A 248 -9.85 -2.03 -12.02
CA GLN A 248 -9.57 -1.89 -13.44
C GLN A 248 -8.07 -1.81 -13.69
N LEU A 249 -7.56 -2.37 -14.77
CA LEU A 249 -6.16 -2.25 -15.19
C LEU A 249 -6.00 -1.13 -16.20
N TYR A 250 -5.09 -0.22 -15.92
CA TYR A 250 -4.74 0.91 -16.77
C TYR A 250 -3.28 0.84 -17.21
N TYR A 251 -3.01 1.51 -18.33
CA TYR A 251 -1.66 1.85 -18.75
C TYR A 251 -1.47 3.36 -18.69
N HIS A 252 -0.51 3.80 -17.90
CA HIS A 252 -0.08 5.18 -17.81
C HIS A 252 1.08 5.44 -18.75
N ARG A 253 0.99 6.48 -19.56
CA ARG A 253 2.07 6.97 -20.40
C ARG A 253 2.80 8.09 -19.67
N LEU A 254 4.11 7.99 -19.55
CA LEU A 254 4.91 9.02 -18.88
C LEU A 254 4.70 10.40 -19.49
N GLY A 255 4.59 11.40 -18.64
CA GLY A 255 4.39 12.81 -19.02
C GLY A 255 2.97 13.15 -19.44
N THR A 256 1.97 12.27 -19.21
CA THR A 256 0.57 12.58 -19.47
C THR A 256 -0.25 12.63 -18.17
N PRO A 257 -1.36 13.38 -18.14
CA PRO A 257 -2.28 13.35 -17.00
C PRO A 257 -2.93 11.96 -16.85
N GLN A 258 -3.21 11.52 -15.60
CA GLN A 258 -3.89 10.26 -15.32
C GLN A 258 -5.25 10.12 -16.05
N ALA A 259 -5.92 11.23 -16.37
CA ALA A 259 -7.18 11.20 -17.12
C ALA A 259 -7.04 10.70 -18.56
N GLU A 260 -5.82 10.69 -19.09
CA GLU A 260 -5.48 10.20 -20.44
C GLU A 260 -5.04 8.73 -20.43
N ASP A 261 -5.03 8.08 -19.27
CA ASP A 261 -4.61 6.69 -19.16
C ASP A 261 -5.50 5.75 -19.96
N ILE A 262 -4.86 4.77 -20.58
CA ILE A 262 -5.55 3.77 -21.39
C ILE A 262 -6.16 2.72 -20.48
N LEU A 263 -7.49 2.57 -20.50
CA LEU A 263 -8.16 1.43 -19.87
C LEU A 263 -7.84 0.17 -20.67
N VAL A 264 -7.04 -0.72 -20.10
CA VAL A 264 -6.59 -1.97 -20.73
C VAL A 264 -7.53 -3.13 -20.44
N VAL A 265 -7.97 -3.22 -19.17
CA VAL A 265 -8.96 -4.22 -18.74
C VAL A 265 -9.97 -3.54 -17.83
N ASP A 266 -11.25 -3.69 -18.19
CA ASP A 266 -12.35 -3.21 -17.37
C ASP A 266 -12.63 -4.14 -16.18
N SER A 267 -13.45 -3.69 -15.25
CA SER A 267 -13.89 -4.51 -14.11
C SER A 267 -14.58 -5.79 -14.58
N ASP A 268 -14.41 -6.88 -13.81
CA ASP A 268 -15.12 -8.14 -14.09
C ASP A 268 -16.59 -8.01 -13.64
N PRO A 269 -17.56 -8.01 -14.58
CA PRO A 269 -18.96 -7.79 -14.23
C PRO A 269 -19.57 -8.93 -13.42
N VAL A 270 -18.95 -10.11 -13.43
CA VAL A 270 -19.40 -11.31 -12.71
C VAL A 270 -18.75 -11.41 -11.34
N THR A 271 -17.47 -11.07 -11.26
CA THR A 271 -16.66 -11.16 -10.04
C THR A 271 -16.13 -9.77 -9.69
N ARG A 272 -16.99 -8.93 -9.12
CA ARG A 272 -16.68 -7.54 -8.79
C ARG A 272 -15.50 -7.37 -7.82
N SER A 273 -15.20 -8.39 -7.00
CA SER A 273 -14.02 -8.43 -6.12
C SER A 273 -12.72 -8.86 -6.83
N SER A 274 -12.75 -8.99 -8.16
CA SER A 274 -11.54 -9.32 -8.94
C SER A 274 -10.48 -8.24 -8.81
N MET A 275 -9.22 -8.70 -8.76
CA MET A 275 -8.03 -7.85 -8.82
C MET A 275 -7.16 -8.27 -10.01
N TRP A 276 -6.46 -7.30 -10.58
CA TRP A 276 -5.66 -7.47 -11.77
C TRP A 276 -4.18 -7.32 -11.46
N HIS A 277 -3.40 -8.29 -11.89
CA HIS A 277 -1.94 -8.28 -11.83
C HIS A 277 -1.42 -8.51 -13.24
N CYS A 278 -0.28 -7.96 -13.57
CA CYS A 278 0.32 -8.22 -14.87
C CYS A 278 1.85 -8.18 -14.80
N ASP A 279 2.47 -8.88 -15.75
CA ASP A 279 3.90 -8.86 -16.00
C ASP A 279 4.18 -8.73 -17.49
N VAL A 280 5.27 -8.07 -17.85
CA VAL A 280 5.79 -8.01 -19.21
C VAL A 280 6.89 -9.05 -19.32
N THR A 281 6.83 -9.89 -20.35
CA THR A 281 7.85 -10.93 -20.56
C THR A 281 9.25 -10.34 -20.72
N ASP A 282 10.29 -11.10 -20.38
CA ASP A 282 11.69 -10.66 -20.42
C ASP A 282 12.14 -10.11 -21.77
N ASP A 283 11.51 -10.56 -22.87
CA ASP A 283 11.74 -10.05 -24.22
C ASP A 283 10.92 -8.78 -24.55
N GLY A 284 10.05 -8.34 -23.63
CA GLY A 284 9.19 -7.16 -23.79
C GLY A 284 8.06 -7.32 -24.79
N GLN A 285 7.79 -8.55 -25.31
CA GLN A 285 6.85 -8.76 -26.41
C GLN A 285 5.43 -9.08 -25.96
N TRP A 286 5.26 -9.58 -24.75
CA TRP A 286 3.97 -10.04 -24.24
C TRP A 286 3.63 -9.42 -22.90
N LEU A 287 2.36 -9.11 -22.73
CA LEU A 287 1.74 -8.79 -21.45
C LEU A 287 1.05 -10.05 -20.94
N ILE A 288 1.48 -10.56 -19.79
CA ILE A 288 0.83 -11.63 -19.06
C ILE A 288 -0.09 -11.01 -18.03
N LEU A 289 -1.37 -11.35 -18.09
CA LEU A 289 -2.39 -10.85 -17.19
C LEU A 289 -2.87 -11.96 -16.26
N ALA A 290 -2.88 -11.70 -14.97
CA ALA A 290 -3.49 -12.55 -13.97
C ALA A 290 -4.71 -11.85 -13.33
N ASN A 291 -5.81 -12.58 -13.21
CA ASN A 291 -7.02 -12.14 -12.51
C ASN A 291 -7.23 -13.00 -11.27
N SER A 292 -7.10 -12.42 -10.10
CA SER A 292 -7.43 -13.08 -8.82
C SER A 292 -8.85 -12.73 -8.40
N LYS A 293 -9.51 -13.67 -7.71
CA LYS A 293 -10.79 -13.44 -7.07
C LYS A 293 -10.56 -13.23 -5.59
N ASP A 294 -10.66 -11.96 -5.17
CA ASP A 294 -10.41 -11.59 -3.77
C ASP A 294 -9.01 -12.08 -3.33
N THR A 295 -8.87 -12.70 -2.18
CA THR A 295 -7.62 -13.26 -1.65
C THR A 295 -7.40 -14.74 -1.99
N ASP A 296 -8.18 -15.31 -2.94
CA ASP A 296 -7.97 -16.69 -3.39
C ASP A 296 -6.66 -16.79 -4.20
N ASN A 297 -5.89 -17.84 -3.96
CA ASN A 297 -4.65 -18.13 -4.68
C ASN A 297 -4.88 -18.58 -6.13
N LYS A 298 -6.09 -18.99 -6.47
CA LYS A 298 -6.41 -19.45 -7.82
C LYS A 298 -6.74 -18.28 -8.72
N MET A 299 -6.16 -18.27 -9.91
CA MET A 299 -6.24 -17.15 -10.84
C MET A 299 -6.61 -17.60 -12.25
N ARG A 300 -7.17 -16.68 -13.02
CA ARG A 300 -7.26 -16.78 -14.48
C ARG A 300 -6.05 -16.10 -15.10
N TYR A 301 -5.59 -16.63 -16.24
CA TYR A 301 -4.42 -16.09 -16.93
C TYR A 301 -4.69 -15.85 -18.40
N TYR A 302 -4.16 -14.76 -18.88
CA TYR A 302 -4.28 -14.34 -20.28
C TYR A 302 -2.94 -13.77 -20.74
N ALA A 303 -2.71 -13.79 -22.06
CA ALA A 303 -1.58 -13.13 -22.68
C ALA A 303 -2.07 -12.21 -23.80
N ALA A 304 -1.37 -11.09 -24.01
CA ALA A 304 -1.59 -10.23 -25.17
C ALA A 304 -0.26 -9.74 -25.74
N SER A 305 -0.15 -9.66 -27.06
CA SER A 305 1.04 -9.13 -27.72
C SER A 305 1.15 -7.62 -27.51
N LEU A 306 2.37 -7.16 -27.24
CA LEU A 306 2.74 -5.74 -27.15
C LEU A 306 3.34 -5.22 -28.48
N ALA A 307 3.43 -6.03 -29.54
CA ALA A 307 4.04 -5.64 -30.81
C ALA A 307 3.39 -4.41 -31.45
N ASP A 308 2.07 -4.27 -31.32
CA ASP A 308 1.30 -3.13 -31.85
C ASP A 308 1.12 -2.00 -30.79
N GLY A 309 1.82 -2.10 -29.65
CA GLY A 309 1.70 -1.19 -28.52
C GLY A 309 0.49 -1.49 -27.62
N VAL A 310 0.27 -0.63 -26.62
CA VAL A 310 -0.82 -0.78 -25.66
C VAL A 310 -2.07 -0.03 -26.15
N SER A 311 -3.23 -0.68 -26.07
CA SER A 311 -4.51 -0.11 -26.45
C SER A 311 -5.65 -0.62 -25.55
N SER A 312 -6.81 0.04 -25.62
CA SER A 312 -8.03 -0.41 -24.93
C SER A 312 -8.68 -1.67 -25.57
N ARG A 313 -8.08 -2.18 -26.63
CA ARG A 313 -8.58 -3.35 -27.39
C ARG A 313 -7.48 -4.38 -27.59
N MET A 314 -6.84 -4.77 -26.48
CA MET A 314 -5.84 -5.84 -26.51
C MET A 314 -6.46 -7.17 -26.97
N ALA A 315 -5.77 -7.89 -27.82
CA ALA A 315 -6.20 -9.23 -28.28
C ALA A 315 -5.76 -10.28 -27.25
N TRP A 316 -6.64 -10.55 -26.28
CA TRP A 316 -6.35 -11.48 -25.19
C TRP A 316 -6.43 -12.95 -25.63
N ILE A 317 -5.38 -13.68 -25.38
CA ILE A 317 -5.26 -15.13 -25.57
C ILE A 317 -5.43 -15.77 -24.18
N PRO A 318 -6.48 -16.58 -23.94
CA PRO A 318 -6.65 -17.24 -22.66
C PRO A 318 -5.61 -18.35 -22.48
N ILE A 319 -4.88 -18.32 -21.37
CA ILE A 319 -4.01 -19.41 -20.91
C ILE A 319 -4.80 -20.32 -19.98
N SER A 320 -5.56 -19.73 -19.05
CA SER A 320 -6.52 -20.41 -18.18
C SER A 320 -7.72 -19.50 -17.96
N SER A 321 -8.91 -19.97 -18.30
CA SER A 321 -10.15 -19.18 -18.19
C SER A 321 -10.92 -19.40 -16.89
N ASP A 322 -10.45 -20.30 -16.03
CA ASP A 322 -11.09 -20.65 -14.78
C ASP A 322 -10.12 -20.47 -13.60
N PHE A 323 -10.68 -20.33 -12.39
CA PHE A 323 -9.91 -20.23 -11.16
C PHE A 323 -9.48 -21.61 -10.66
N ALA A 324 -8.67 -22.33 -11.44
CA ALA A 324 -8.29 -23.71 -11.16
C ALA A 324 -6.96 -23.84 -10.38
N PHE A 325 -6.00 -22.98 -10.68
CA PHE A 325 -4.64 -23.08 -10.14
C PHE A 325 -3.96 -21.70 -10.08
N MET A 326 -2.80 -21.64 -9.46
CA MET A 326 -1.86 -20.54 -9.51
C MET A 326 -0.71 -20.91 -10.45
N LEU A 327 -0.38 -20.02 -11.38
CA LEU A 327 0.85 -20.10 -12.18
C LEU A 327 1.89 -19.17 -11.56
N ASP A 328 3.11 -19.65 -11.52
CA ASP A 328 4.29 -18.85 -11.22
C ASP A 328 4.98 -18.56 -12.58
N TYR A 329 5.23 -17.27 -12.84
CA TYR A 329 5.83 -16.83 -14.09
C TYR A 329 7.08 -15.99 -13.78
#